data_384b421d672fc055abe97e24bea08aae
#
_entry.id   384b421d672fc055abe97e24bea08aae
#
_cell.length_a   1.000
_cell.length_b   1.000
_cell.length_c   1.000
_cell.angle_alpha   90.00
_cell.angle_beta   90.00
_cell.angle_gamma   90.00
#
_symmetry.space_group_name_H-M   'P 1'
#
loop_
_entity.id
_entity.type
_entity.pdbx_description
1 polymer ?
#
loop_
_entity_poly.entity_id
_entity_poly.type
_entity_poly.pdbx_seq_one_letter_code
_entity_poly.pdbx_strand_id
1 'polypeptide(L)'
;MKISVITINYNNGEQLEATIQSVVSNVTVLRELLGEKAEYIVIDGGSVDCSVSVLQKYSEYISYWISEKDKGIYHAMNKGISVAQGEYCFFLNSGDTFYEDDTLKK
;
A
#
# COMPACT_ATOMS: atom_id res chain seq x y z
N MET A 1 -14.44 11.33 -6.01
CA MET A 1 -14.05 10.57 -4.81
C MET A 1 -12.66 10.00 -5.01
N LYS A 2 -11.77 10.22 -4.08
CA LYS A 2 -10.41 9.71 -4.15
C LYS A 2 -10.21 8.56 -3.18
N ILE A 3 -9.53 7.51 -3.62
CA ILE A 3 -9.28 6.32 -2.82
C ILE A 3 -7.79 6.22 -2.52
N SER A 4 -7.45 5.97 -1.26
CA SER A 4 -6.08 5.70 -0.84
C SER A 4 -5.98 4.25 -0.42
N VAL A 5 -5.07 3.50 -1.03
CA VAL A 5 -4.77 2.12 -0.64
C VAL A 5 -3.49 2.16 0.18
N ILE A 6 -3.52 1.62 1.38
CA ILE A 6 -2.40 1.68 2.32
C ILE A 6 -1.96 0.27 2.68
N THR A 7 -0.71 -0.05 2.44
CA THR A 7 -0.09 -1.31 2.85
C THR A 7 0.85 -1.05 4.01
N ILE A 8 0.74 -1.86 5.05
CA ILE A 8 1.62 -1.84 6.21
C ILE A 8 2.47 -3.09 6.18
N ASN A 9 3.77 -2.93 6.36
CA ASN A 9 4.73 -4.02 6.26
C ASN A 9 5.78 -3.94 7.35
N TYR A 10 6.22 -5.11 7.84
CA TYR A 10 7.39 -5.21 8.69
C TYR A 10 8.02 -6.59 8.49
N ASN A 11 9.28 -6.61 8.04
CA ASN A 11 10.07 -7.83 7.84
C ASN A 11 9.33 -8.93 7.08
N ASN A 12 8.63 -8.57 6.02
CA ASN A 12 7.84 -9.51 5.24
C ASN A 12 7.95 -9.18 3.75
N GLY A 13 9.20 -9.02 3.28
CA GLY A 13 9.48 -8.49 1.95
C GLY A 13 8.95 -9.33 0.80
N GLU A 14 8.98 -10.66 0.91
CA GLU A 14 8.45 -11.52 -0.15
C GLU A 14 6.94 -11.34 -0.28
N GLN A 15 6.23 -11.28 0.84
CA GLN A 15 4.80 -11.07 0.85
C GLN A 15 4.48 -9.64 0.41
N LEU A 16 5.32 -8.69 0.81
CA LEU A 16 5.16 -7.30 0.38
C LEU A 16 5.21 -7.19 -1.14
N GLU A 17 6.16 -7.87 -1.77
CA GLU A 17 6.27 -7.82 -3.23
C GLU A 17 5.00 -8.36 -3.89
N ALA A 18 4.48 -9.48 -3.41
CA ALA A 18 3.23 -10.04 -3.93
C ALA A 18 2.06 -9.09 -3.76
N THR A 19 1.99 -8.44 -2.60
CA THR A 19 0.94 -7.47 -2.31
C THR A 19 1.04 -6.25 -3.23
N ILE A 20 2.25 -5.72 -3.41
CA ILE A 20 2.45 -4.56 -4.30
C ILE A 20 2.02 -4.91 -5.72
N GLN A 21 2.42 -6.08 -6.22
CA GLN A 21 2.02 -6.50 -7.57
C GLN A 21 0.51 -6.57 -7.71
N SER A 22 -0.17 -7.09 -6.71
CA SER A 22 -1.63 -7.17 -6.69
C SER A 22 -2.25 -5.77 -6.71
N VAL A 23 -1.76 -4.87 -5.87
CA VAL A 23 -2.29 -3.51 -5.77
C VAL A 23 -2.05 -2.73 -7.06
N VAL A 24 -0.84 -2.81 -7.61
CA VAL A 24 -0.49 -2.06 -8.83
C VAL A 24 -1.44 -2.44 -9.96
N SER A 25 -1.73 -3.73 -10.12
CA SER A 25 -2.66 -4.18 -11.15
C SER A 25 -4.07 -3.61 -10.95
N ASN A 26 -4.54 -3.56 -9.71
CA ASN A 26 -5.88 -3.09 -9.41
C ASN A 26 -5.98 -1.57 -9.38
N VAL A 27 -4.95 -0.88 -8.92
CA VAL A 27 -4.93 0.59 -8.89
C VAL A 27 -4.95 1.14 -10.32
N THR A 28 -4.27 0.46 -11.25
CA THR A 28 -4.32 0.87 -12.66
C THR A 28 -5.76 0.86 -13.17
N VAL A 29 -6.49 -0.21 -12.87
CA VAL A 29 -7.90 -0.30 -13.26
C VAL A 29 -8.73 0.80 -12.60
N LEU A 30 -8.49 1.04 -11.30
CA LEU A 30 -9.20 2.11 -10.60
C LEU A 30 -8.92 3.48 -11.20
N ARG A 31 -7.68 3.76 -11.58
CA ARG A 31 -7.33 5.03 -12.21
C ARG A 31 -8.00 5.22 -13.55
N GLU A 32 -8.14 4.13 -14.31
CA GLU A 32 -8.87 4.19 -15.57
C GLU A 32 -10.34 4.51 -15.36
N LEU A 33 -10.95 3.92 -14.33
CA LEU A 33 -12.36 4.11 -14.03
C LEU A 33 -12.64 5.45 -13.34
N LEU A 34 -11.74 5.91 -12.50
CA LEU A 34 -11.96 7.07 -11.63
C LEU A 34 -11.13 8.29 -12.00
N GLY A 35 -10.35 8.22 -13.09
CA GLY A 35 -9.59 9.37 -13.56
C GLY A 35 -8.52 9.84 -12.59
N GLU A 36 -7.57 8.97 -12.27
CA GLU A 36 -6.45 9.27 -11.37
C GLU A 36 -6.83 9.60 -9.93
N LYS A 37 -7.98 9.13 -9.51
CA LYS A 37 -8.45 9.36 -8.14
C LYS A 37 -8.07 8.22 -7.20
N ALA A 38 -6.98 7.53 -7.48
CA ALA A 38 -6.47 6.45 -6.62
C ALA A 38 -4.99 6.67 -6.36
N GLU A 39 -4.56 6.46 -5.12
CA GLU A 39 -3.15 6.52 -4.74
C GLU A 39 -2.78 5.29 -3.93
N TYR A 40 -1.50 4.94 -3.95
CA TYR A 40 -0.99 3.82 -3.19
C TYR A 40 0.10 4.29 -2.24
N ILE A 41 -0.05 3.92 -0.98
CA ILE A 41 0.86 4.31 0.10
C ILE A 41 1.37 3.05 0.78
N VAL A 42 2.67 2.97 1.04
CA VAL A 42 3.27 1.86 1.80
C VAL A 42 4.01 2.41 3.01
N ILE A 43 3.67 1.89 4.17
CA ILE A 43 4.33 2.24 5.43
C ILE A 43 5.07 1.01 5.92
N ASP A 44 6.39 1.12 5.98
CA ASP A 44 7.25 0.05 6.47
C ASP A 44 7.78 0.40 7.86
N GLY A 45 7.73 -0.56 8.76
CA GLY A 45 8.08 -0.38 10.17
C GLY A 45 9.56 -0.49 10.48
N GLY A 46 10.42 -0.18 9.52
CA GLY A 46 11.86 -0.26 9.72
C GLY A 46 12.40 -1.65 9.52
N SER A 47 11.98 -2.31 8.45
CA SER A 47 12.39 -3.68 8.14
C SER A 47 13.89 -3.79 7.91
N VAL A 48 14.43 -4.94 8.27
CA VAL A 48 15.85 -5.27 8.06
C VAL A 48 16.04 -6.38 7.04
N ASP A 49 14.96 -6.84 6.42
CA ASP A 49 15.00 -7.85 5.36
C ASP A 49 15.03 -7.19 3.98
N CYS A 50 14.52 -7.86 2.96
CA CYS A 50 14.49 -7.34 1.59
C CYS A 50 13.40 -6.28 1.33
N SER A 51 12.62 -5.91 2.35
CA SER A 51 11.45 -5.03 2.16
C SER A 51 11.81 -3.69 1.52
N VAL A 52 12.88 -3.04 1.99
CA VAL A 52 13.28 -1.73 1.43
C VAL A 52 13.70 -1.87 -0.03
N SER A 53 14.39 -2.96 -0.38
CA SER A 53 14.76 -3.21 -1.77
C SER A 53 13.52 -3.39 -2.64
N VAL A 54 12.50 -4.05 -2.13
CA VAL A 54 11.22 -4.21 -2.83
C VAL A 54 10.56 -2.85 -3.05
N LEU A 55 10.55 -2.00 -2.02
CA LEU A 55 9.97 -0.67 -2.14
C LEU A 55 10.69 0.17 -3.20
N GLN A 56 12.02 0.09 -3.23
CA GLN A 56 12.80 0.80 -4.23
C GLN A 56 12.51 0.29 -5.63
N LYS A 57 12.34 -1.01 -5.79
CA LYS A 57 12.05 -1.64 -7.07
C LYS A 57 10.72 -1.16 -7.65
N TYR A 58 9.73 -0.95 -6.81
CA TYR A 58 8.38 -0.55 -7.23
C TYR A 58 8.06 0.92 -6.96
N SER A 59 9.07 1.72 -6.66
CA SER A 59 8.84 3.11 -6.22
C SER A 59 8.06 3.96 -7.22
N GLU A 60 8.21 3.70 -8.51
CA GLU A 60 7.49 4.49 -9.53
C GLU A 60 6.00 4.19 -9.56
N TYR A 61 5.57 3.07 -8.97
CA TYR A 61 4.16 2.68 -8.90
C TYR A 61 3.51 3.06 -7.58
N ILE A 62 4.30 3.52 -6.61
CA ILE A 62 3.84 3.84 -5.27
C ILE A 62 3.82 5.36 -5.11
N SER A 63 2.68 5.91 -4.70
CA SER A 63 2.53 7.36 -4.55
C SER A 63 3.39 7.91 -3.42
N TYR A 64 3.50 7.15 -2.32
CA TYR A 64 4.32 7.53 -1.17
C TYR A 64 4.71 6.27 -0.40
N TRP A 65 5.98 6.17 0.00
CA TRP A 65 6.39 5.12 0.93
C TRP A 65 7.45 5.66 1.87
N ILE A 66 7.48 5.07 3.05
CA ILE A 66 8.49 5.39 4.05
C ILE A 66 8.86 4.10 4.78
N SER A 67 10.12 3.99 5.19
CA SER A 67 10.60 2.89 6.01
C SER A 67 11.26 3.49 7.24
N GLU A 68 10.59 3.38 8.38
CA GLU A 68 11.13 3.86 9.65
C GLU A 68 10.46 3.09 10.79
N LYS A 69 11.16 3.00 11.92
CA LYS A 69 10.65 2.30 13.07
C LYS A 69 9.34 2.94 13.55
N ASP A 70 8.34 2.12 13.84
CA ASP A 70 7.08 2.59 14.39
C ASP A 70 6.78 1.87 15.71
N LYS A 71 5.66 2.23 16.33
CA LYS A 71 5.27 1.69 17.63
C LYS A 71 4.19 0.61 17.52
N GLY A 72 4.09 -0.03 16.37
CA GLY A 72 3.14 -1.08 16.14
C GLY A 72 2.17 -0.74 15.01
N ILE A 73 1.24 -1.67 14.76
CA ILE A 73 0.38 -1.58 13.58
C ILE A 73 -0.49 -0.32 13.58
N TYR A 74 -1.01 0.08 14.74
CA TYR A 74 -1.87 1.27 14.80
C TYR A 74 -1.08 2.55 14.52
N HIS A 75 0.17 2.60 14.97
CA HIS A 75 1.04 3.73 14.67
C HIS A 75 1.32 3.81 13.17
N ALA A 76 1.59 2.66 12.54
CA ALA A 76 1.82 2.59 11.10
C ALA A 76 0.56 2.98 10.33
N MET A 77 -0.61 2.53 10.76
CA MET A 77 -1.87 2.91 10.13
C MET A 77 -2.10 4.42 10.20
N ASN A 78 -1.82 5.02 11.35
CA ASN A 78 -1.95 6.48 11.52
C ASN A 78 -1.00 7.24 10.61
N LYS A 79 0.22 6.74 10.42
CA LYS A 79 1.15 7.34 9.46
C LYS A 79 0.56 7.33 8.05
N GLY A 80 0.00 6.21 7.64
CA GLY A 80 -0.62 6.09 6.33
C GLY A 80 -1.79 7.06 6.17
N ILE A 81 -2.64 7.14 7.16
CA ILE A 81 -3.78 8.04 7.12
C ILE A 81 -3.33 9.50 7.05
N SER A 82 -2.27 9.84 7.79
CA SER A 82 -1.81 11.23 7.83
C SER A 82 -1.28 11.74 6.49
N VAL A 83 -0.81 10.85 5.63
CA VAL A 83 -0.31 11.24 4.31
C VAL A 83 -1.34 10.97 3.20
N ALA A 84 -2.40 10.25 3.50
CA ALA A 84 -3.43 9.93 2.52
C ALA A 84 -4.22 11.17 2.13
N GLN A 85 -4.46 11.33 0.84
CA GLN A 85 -5.26 12.44 0.31
C GLN A 85 -6.65 11.98 -0.12
N GLY A 86 -6.92 10.67 -0.03
CA GLY A 86 -8.19 10.12 -0.43
C GLY A 86 -9.28 10.30 0.61
N GLU A 87 -10.51 10.30 0.16
CA GLU A 87 -11.67 10.35 1.04
C GLU A 87 -11.92 8.99 1.69
N TYR A 88 -11.47 7.92 1.04
CA TYR A 88 -11.63 6.56 1.52
C TYR A 88 -10.26 5.88 1.57
N CYS A 89 -9.99 5.18 2.66
CA CYS A 89 -8.75 4.45 2.85
C CYS A 89 -9.04 2.96 2.92
N PHE A 90 -8.29 2.19 2.12
CA PHE A 90 -8.33 0.73 2.20
C PHE A 90 -6.99 0.25 2.73
N PHE A 91 -7.03 -0.56 3.79
CA PHE A 91 -5.82 -1.14 4.36
C PHE A 91 -5.63 -2.54 3.83
N LEU A 92 -4.44 -2.79 3.30
CA LEU A 92 -4.07 -4.10 2.76
C LEU A 92 -2.66 -4.40 3.24
N ASN A 93 -2.56 -5.21 4.28
CA ASN A 93 -1.25 -5.54 4.87
C ASN A 93 -0.46 -6.45 3.94
N SER A 94 0.87 -6.47 4.11
CA SER A 94 1.69 -7.37 3.32
C SER A 94 1.25 -8.82 3.55
N GLY A 95 1.16 -9.58 2.45
CA GLY A 95 0.57 -10.91 2.47
C GLY A 95 -0.89 -10.95 2.05
N ASP A 96 -1.58 -9.83 2.12
CA ASP A 96 -2.95 -9.73 1.61
C ASP A 96 -2.93 -9.44 0.12
N THR A 97 -3.96 -9.85 -0.58
CA THR A 97 -4.10 -9.55 -2.01
C THR A 97 -5.56 -9.21 -2.32
N PHE A 98 -5.77 -8.55 -3.44
CA PHE A 98 -7.12 -8.33 -3.95
C PHE A 98 -7.57 -9.60 -4.64
N TYR A 99 -8.38 -10.41 -3.97
CA TYR A 99 -8.92 -11.63 -4.57
C TYR A 99 -10.19 -11.31 -5.31
N GLU A 100 -10.19 -11.62 -6.59
CA GLU A 100 -11.41 -11.47 -7.36
C GLU A 100 -12.09 -10.14 -7.07
N ASP A 101 -11.28 -9.21 -6.61
CA ASP A 101 -11.70 -7.85 -6.33
C ASP A 101 -12.79 -7.69 -5.30
N ASP A 102 -12.99 -8.68 -4.48
CA ASP A 102 -13.98 -8.58 -3.42
C ASP A 102 -13.81 -7.32 -2.58
N THR A 103 -12.55 -6.92 -2.35
CA THR A 103 -12.25 -5.74 -1.58
C THR A 103 -12.72 -4.46 -2.26
N LEU A 104 -12.63 -4.40 -3.58
CA LEU A 104 -12.93 -3.19 -4.33
C LEU A 104 -14.35 -3.15 -4.86
N LYS A 105 -15.00 -4.28 -5.00
CA LYS A 105 -16.37 -4.33 -5.48
C LYS A 105 -17.42 -4.03 -4.44
N LYS A 106 -17.01 -3.97 -3.20
CA LYS A 106 -17.95 -3.68 -2.12
C LYS A 106 -18.11 -2.17 -1.87
#